data_7b098478b1ca2b6e370331cbf4de8437
#
_entry.id   7b098478b1ca2b6e370331cbf4de8437
#
_cell.length_a   1.000
_cell.length_b   1.000
_cell.length_c   1.000
_cell.angle_alpha   90.00
_cell.angle_beta   90.00
_cell.angle_gamma   90.00
#
_symmetry.space_group_name_H-M   'P 1'
#
loop_
_entity.id
_entity.type
_entity.pdbx_description
1 polymer ?
#
loop_
_entity_poly.entity_id
_entity_poly.type
_entity_poly.pdbx_seq_one_letter_code
_entity_poly.pdbx_strand_id
1 'polypeptide(L)'
;RDPKGLSSDERLIIERSLGFFSTADSLVANNLVLAVYRHITNPECRQYLLRQAFEEALHTHAYQYVIESLGMDESRLFNMYRELPTVAKKTEWALPFTQSLADPLFRTGTPENDQRLLRDLIAFYVVFEGIFFYVGFSQILSMGRRNKMTGTAEQFQYILRDESMHLNFGIDVINQIKLENPHL
;
A
#
# COMPACT_ATOMS: atom_id res chain seq x y z
N ARG A 1 -3.70 -33.22 0.70
CA ARG A 1 -4.33 -32.33 1.70
C ARG A 1 -3.46 -31.11 1.86
N ASP A 2 -4.03 -29.93 1.72
CA ASP A 2 -3.32 -28.70 2.06
C ASP A 2 -2.88 -28.75 3.54
N PRO A 3 -1.58 -28.68 3.84
CA PRO A 3 -1.09 -28.78 5.21
C PRO A 3 -1.62 -27.69 6.15
N LYS A 4 -2.17 -26.61 5.57
CA LYS A 4 -2.76 -25.49 6.32
C LYS A 4 -4.29 -25.57 6.44
N GLY A 5 -4.92 -26.62 5.92
CA GLY A 5 -6.37 -26.84 6.00
C GLY A 5 -7.21 -25.86 5.18
N LEU A 6 -6.63 -25.21 4.18
CA LEU A 6 -7.31 -24.29 3.26
C LEU A 6 -8.06 -25.08 2.15
N SER A 7 -9.23 -24.61 1.77
CA SER A 7 -9.88 -25.04 0.52
C SER A 7 -9.15 -24.41 -0.68
N SER A 8 -9.45 -24.93 -1.90
CA SER A 8 -8.93 -24.35 -3.14
C SER A 8 -9.27 -22.86 -3.29
N ASP A 9 -10.49 -22.47 -2.94
CA ASP A 9 -10.95 -21.09 -3.04
C ASP A 9 -10.27 -20.19 -2.00
N GLU A 10 -10.12 -20.68 -0.77
CA GLU A 10 -9.40 -19.97 0.27
C GLU A 10 -7.93 -19.75 -0.11
N ARG A 11 -7.28 -20.79 -0.68
CA ARG A 11 -5.93 -20.69 -1.18
C ARG A 11 -5.81 -19.65 -2.29
N LEU A 12 -6.76 -19.64 -3.23
CA LEU A 12 -6.79 -18.66 -4.32
C LEU A 12 -6.95 -17.22 -3.79
N ILE A 13 -7.82 -17.01 -2.79
CA ILE A 13 -7.98 -15.69 -2.16
C ILE A 13 -6.66 -15.24 -1.53
N ILE A 14 -5.98 -16.10 -0.78
CA ILE A 14 -4.70 -15.78 -0.15
C ILE A 14 -3.62 -15.49 -1.19
N GLU A 15 -3.48 -16.31 -2.22
CA GLU A 15 -2.52 -16.08 -3.31
C GLU A 15 -2.73 -14.70 -3.97
N ARG A 16 -3.97 -14.35 -4.30
CA ARG A 16 -4.28 -13.06 -4.92
C ARG A 16 -4.07 -11.88 -4.00
N SER A 17 -4.39 -12.02 -2.72
CA SER A 17 -4.15 -10.98 -1.71
C SER A 17 -2.65 -10.74 -1.52
N LEU A 18 -1.86 -11.79 -1.35
CA LEU A 18 -0.40 -11.68 -1.21
C LEU A 18 0.26 -11.12 -2.47
N GLY A 19 -0.17 -11.56 -3.67
CA GLY A 19 0.32 -11.01 -4.93
C GLY A 19 -0.02 -9.52 -5.12
N PHE A 20 -1.15 -9.06 -4.60
CA PHE A 20 -1.48 -7.64 -4.57
C PHE A 20 -0.60 -6.87 -3.57
N PHE A 21 -0.53 -7.29 -2.31
CA PHE A 21 0.24 -6.60 -1.27
C PHE A 21 1.73 -6.50 -1.61
N SER A 22 2.35 -7.59 -2.08
CA SER A 22 3.77 -7.61 -2.43
C SER A 22 4.16 -6.56 -3.48
N THR A 23 3.23 -6.18 -4.36
CA THR A 23 3.43 -5.12 -5.35
C THR A 23 3.03 -3.76 -4.78
N ALA A 24 1.94 -3.71 -4.02
CA ALA A 24 1.32 -2.48 -3.55
C ALA A 24 2.25 -1.71 -2.61
N ASP A 25 2.81 -2.35 -1.58
CA ASP A 25 3.70 -1.73 -0.61
C ASP A 25 4.99 -1.22 -1.26
N SER A 26 5.51 -1.95 -2.27
CA SER A 26 6.64 -1.48 -3.06
C SER A 26 6.32 -0.21 -3.85
N LEU A 27 5.10 -0.10 -4.41
CA LEU A 27 4.64 1.12 -5.09
C LEU A 27 4.47 2.28 -4.10
N VAL A 28 3.92 2.03 -2.91
CA VAL A 28 3.75 3.04 -1.87
C VAL A 28 5.11 3.55 -1.41
N ALA A 29 6.05 2.67 -1.07
CA ALA A 29 7.40 3.06 -0.68
C ALA A 29 8.10 3.92 -1.76
N ASN A 30 7.99 3.52 -3.02
CA ASN A 30 8.53 4.30 -4.15
C ASN A 30 7.84 5.67 -4.28
N ASN A 31 6.51 5.73 -4.14
CA ASN A 31 5.78 7.00 -4.19
C ASN A 31 6.21 7.94 -3.06
N LEU A 32 6.36 7.44 -1.84
CA LEU A 32 6.81 8.23 -0.69
C LEU A 32 8.18 8.83 -0.92
N VAL A 33 9.16 8.01 -1.33
CA VAL A 33 10.57 8.42 -1.44
C VAL A 33 10.82 9.24 -2.70
N LEU A 34 10.30 8.82 -3.86
CA LEU A 34 10.61 9.42 -5.16
C LEU A 34 9.70 10.61 -5.51
N ALA A 35 8.48 10.62 -5.00
CA ALA A 35 7.47 11.61 -5.38
C ALA A 35 7.12 12.55 -4.20
N VAL A 36 6.51 12.04 -3.14
CA VAL A 36 5.89 12.86 -2.08
C VAL A 36 6.92 13.58 -1.21
N TYR A 37 7.96 12.90 -0.74
CA TYR A 37 8.89 13.38 0.28
C TYR A 37 9.51 14.75 -0.04
N ARG A 38 9.88 15.01 -1.29
CA ARG A 38 10.52 16.26 -1.69
C ARG A 38 9.57 17.47 -1.69
N HIS A 39 8.27 17.23 -1.73
CA HIS A 39 7.26 18.29 -1.77
C HIS A 39 6.71 18.64 -0.39
N ILE A 40 6.92 17.78 0.60
CA ILE A 40 6.56 18.06 2.00
C ILE A 40 7.73 18.77 2.66
N THR A 41 7.51 19.98 3.17
CA THR A 41 8.57 20.83 3.74
C THR A 41 8.63 20.78 5.26
N ASN A 42 7.53 20.44 5.94
CA ASN A 42 7.50 20.31 7.38
C ASN A 42 8.44 19.18 7.86
N PRO A 43 9.40 19.46 8.77
CA PRO A 43 10.41 18.47 9.16
C PRO A 43 9.84 17.25 9.88
N GLU A 44 8.82 17.41 10.71
CA GLU A 44 8.18 16.31 11.44
C GLU A 44 7.43 15.38 10.47
N CYS A 45 6.71 15.94 9.50
CA CYS A 45 6.07 15.18 8.45
C CYS A 45 7.10 14.39 7.62
N ARG A 46 8.26 14.99 7.31
CA ARG A 46 9.34 14.31 6.59
C ARG A 46 9.94 13.15 7.39
N GLN A 47 10.10 13.30 8.69
CA GLN A 47 10.53 12.19 9.56
C GLN A 47 9.51 11.05 9.55
N TYR A 48 8.21 11.37 9.59
CA TYR A 48 7.17 10.36 9.51
C TYR A 48 7.16 9.63 8.14
N LEU A 49 7.30 10.35 7.03
CA LEU A 49 7.39 9.75 5.70
C LEU A 49 8.55 8.75 5.57
N LEU A 50 9.71 9.04 6.19
CA LEU A 50 10.83 8.10 6.24
C LEU A 50 10.50 6.88 7.09
N ARG A 51 9.79 7.08 8.20
CA ARG A 51 9.32 5.98 9.05
C ARG A 51 8.31 5.11 8.29
N GLN A 52 7.35 5.70 7.63
CA GLN A 52 6.38 4.98 6.79
C GLN A 52 7.08 4.17 5.70
N ALA A 53 8.01 4.77 4.96
CA ALA A 53 8.77 4.05 3.92
C ALA A 53 9.55 2.84 4.49
N PHE A 54 10.04 2.94 5.71
CA PHE A 54 10.67 1.82 6.41
C PHE A 54 9.66 0.72 6.76
N GLU A 55 8.47 1.08 7.23
CA GLU A 55 7.39 0.14 7.56
C GLU A 55 6.92 -0.61 6.30
N GLU A 56 6.77 0.07 5.16
CA GLU A 56 6.45 -0.57 3.87
C GLU A 56 7.51 -1.61 3.45
N ALA A 57 8.77 -1.34 3.72
CA ALA A 57 9.83 -2.32 3.47
C ALA A 57 9.72 -3.55 4.40
N LEU A 58 9.34 -3.35 5.66
CA LEU A 58 9.05 -4.45 6.59
C LEU A 58 7.83 -5.25 6.17
N HIS A 59 6.77 -4.60 5.69
CA HIS A 59 5.56 -5.27 5.20
C HIS A 59 5.90 -6.17 4.00
N THR A 60 6.66 -5.65 3.03
CA THR A 60 7.12 -6.45 1.87
C THR A 60 7.89 -7.69 2.31
N HIS A 61 8.79 -7.57 3.29
CA HIS A 61 9.53 -8.70 3.84
C HIS A 61 8.61 -9.69 4.59
N ALA A 62 7.60 -9.19 5.31
CA ALA A 62 6.62 -10.03 5.97
C ALA A 62 5.78 -10.86 4.98
N TYR A 63 5.39 -10.27 3.85
CA TYR A 63 4.69 -11.02 2.79
C TYR A 63 5.55 -12.09 2.17
N GLN A 64 6.82 -11.81 1.93
CA GLN A 64 7.77 -12.82 1.45
C GLN A 64 7.85 -14.01 2.42
N TYR A 65 8.01 -13.74 3.70
CA TYR A 65 8.03 -14.77 4.74
C TYR A 65 6.74 -15.61 4.77
N VAL A 66 5.57 -14.98 4.60
CA VAL A 66 4.28 -15.68 4.53
C VAL A 66 4.22 -16.57 3.29
N ILE A 67 4.63 -16.08 2.14
CA ILE A 67 4.66 -16.80 0.86
C ILE A 67 5.52 -18.06 0.98
N GLU A 68 6.74 -17.92 1.50
CA GLU A 68 7.66 -19.03 1.76
C GLU A 68 7.06 -20.05 2.73
N SER A 69 6.48 -19.59 3.85
CA SER A 69 5.88 -20.45 4.88
C SER A 69 4.69 -21.28 4.37
N LEU A 70 4.03 -20.81 3.33
CA LEU A 70 2.91 -21.50 2.67
C LEU A 70 3.37 -22.43 1.53
N GLY A 71 4.65 -22.40 1.18
CA GLY A 71 5.19 -23.16 0.05
C GLY A 71 4.61 -22.70 -1.29
N MET A 72 4.34 -21.41 -1.42
CA MET A 72 3.86 -20.80 -2.66
C MET A 72 5.04 -20.40 -3.54
N ASP A 73 4.81 -20.31 -4.84
CA ASP A 73 5.81 -19.83 -5.80
C ASP A 73 5.94 -18.30 -5.68
N GLU A 74 7.05 -17.87 -5.10
CA GLU A 74 7.38 -16.48 -4.87
C GLU A 74 7.43 -15.68 -6.18
N SER A 75 8.11 -16.21 -7.19
CA SER A 75 8.24 -15.54 -8.50
C SER A 75 6.89 -15.32 -9.15
N ARG A 76 6.00 -16.29 -9.06
CA ARG A 76 4.64 -16.18 -9.59
C ARG A 76 3.84 -15.11 -8.83
N LEU A 77 3.92 -15.09 -7.50
CA LEU A 77 3.14 -14.14 -6.70
C LEU A 77 3.62 -12.70 -6.92
N PHE A 78 4.93 -12.45 -6.92
CA PHE A 78 5.49 -11.13 -7.21
C PHE A 78 5.24 -10.64 -8.65
N ASN A 79 4.97 -11.54 -9.59
CA ASN A 79 4.62 -11.19 -10.97
C ASN A 79 3.10 -11.11 -11.23
N MET A 80 2.24 -11.35 -10.25
CA MET A 80 0.78 -11.32 -10.44
C MET A 80 0.24 -9.98 -10.95
N TYR A 81 0.91 -8.87 -10.68
CA TYR A 81 0.52 -7.56 -11.21
C TYR A 81 0.61 -7.49 -12.75
N ARG A 82 1.37 -8.39 -13.39
CA ARG A 82 1.46 -8.48 -14.86
C ARG A 82 0.49 -9.47 -15.46
N GLU A 83 0.19 -10.54 -14.72
CA GLU A 83 -0.54 -11.71 -15.24
C GLU A 83 -2.01 -11.69 -14.84
N LEU A 84 -2.34 -11.14 -13.66
CA LEU A 84 -3.69 -11.16 -13.12
C LEU A 84 -4.40 -9.82 -13.37
N PRO A 85 -5.41 -9.77 -14.27
CA PRO A 85 -6.05 -8.50 -14.64
C PRO A 85 -6.61 -7.69 -13.47
N THR A 86 -7.06 -8.36 -12.39
CA THR A 86 -7.59 -7.69 -11.20
C THR A 86 -6.52 -7.00 -10.37
N VAL A 87 -5.30 -7.52 -10.36
CA VAL A 87 -4.13 -6.89 -9.70
C VAL A 87 -3.53 -5.84 -10.62
N ALA A 88 -3.33 -6.18 -11.91
CA ALA A 88 -2.80 -5.30 -12.93
C ALA A 88 -3.55 -3.95 -12.99
N LYS A 89 -4.88 -3.98 -13.04
CA LYS A 89 -5.71 -2.75 -13.10
C LYS A 89 -5.51 -1.82 -11.91
N LYS A 90 -5.27 -2.34 -10.71
CA LYS A 90 -5.00 -1.51 -9.53
C LYS A 90 -3.64 -0.82 -9.65
N THR A 91 -2.63 -1.55 -10.11
CA THR A 91 -1.29 -1.04 -10.36
C THR A 91 -1.29 0.00 -11.48
N GLU A 92 -1.93 -0.31 -12.61
CA GLU A 92 -2.09 0.61 -13.75
C GLU A 92 -2.80 1.91 -13.35
N TRP A 93 -3.77 1.82 -12.46
CA TRP A 93 -4.45 2.99 -11.93
C TRP A 93 -3.54 3.85 -11.04
N ALA A 94 -2.67 3.24 -10.22
CA ALA A 94 -1.81 3.94 -9.26
C ALA A 94 -0.58 4.59 -9.91
N LEU A 95 0.03 3.93 -10.91
CA LEU A 95 1.29 4.36 -11.53
C LEU A 95 1.30 5.81 -12.04
N PRO A 96 0.27 6.34 -12.73
CA PRO A 96 0.28 7.69 -13.25
C PRO A 96 0.44 8.77 -12.18
N PHE A 97 -0.06 8.55 -10.97
CA PHE A 97 0.08 9.49 -9.86
C PHE A 97 1.56 9.60 -9.44
N THR A 98 2.22 8.48 -9.16
CA THR A 98 3.65 8.45 -8.82
C THR A 98 4.52 9.05 -9.93
N GLN A 99 4.30 8.66 -11.17
CA GLN A 99 5.07 9.14 -12.32
C GLN A 99 4.96 10.64 -12.50
N SER A 100 3.76 11.18 -12.28
CA SER A 100 3.48 12.61 -12.37
C SER A 100 4.33 13.44 -11.41
N LEU A 101 4.46 13.01 -10.16
CA LEU A 101 5.20 13.72 -9.13
C LEU A 101 6.71 13.39 -9.13
N ALA A 102 7.08 12.22 -9.65
CA ALA A 102 8.49 11.81 -9.74
C ALA A 102 9.27 12.57 -10.82
N ASP A 103 8.60 13.29 -11.73
CA ASP A 103 9.23 14.13 -12.73
C ASP A 103 10.20 15.12 -12.06
N PRO A 104 11.49 15.14 -12.42
CA PRO A 104 12.47 16.07 -11.87
C PRO A 104 12.10 17.55 -12.06
N LEU A 105 11.28 17.87 -13.07
CA LEU A 105 10.83 19.22 -13.36
C LEU A 105 9.55 19.62 -12.63
N PHE A 106 8.86 18.67 -12.02
CA PHE A 106 7.65 18.97 -11.25
C PHE A 106 7.97 19.86 -10.04
N ARG A 107 7.22 20.93 -9.88
CA ARG A 107 7.32 21.86 -8.73
C ARG A 107 5.92 22.22 -8.27
N THR A 108 5.73 22.29 -6.96
CA THR A 108 4.54 22.88 -6.33
C THR A 108 4.62 24.41 -6.37
N GLY A 109 3.51 25.09 -6.05
CA GLY A 109 3.40 26.55 -6.02
C GLY A 109 2.60 27.14 -7.19
N THR A 110 1.99 26.28 -8.02
CA THR A 110 0.96 26.68 -8.96
C THR A 110 -0.33 25.89 -8.68
N PRO A 111 -1.52 26.47 -8.86
CA PRO A 111 -2.80 25.77 -8.58
C PRO A 111 -2.89 24.38 -9.25
N GLU A 112 -2.39 24.26 -10.45
CA GLU A 112 -2.39 23.03 -11.23
C GLU A 112 -1.51 21.93 -10.59
N ASN A 113 -0.29 22.28 -10.21
CA ASN A 113 0.67 21.34 -9.62
C ASN A 113 0.29 21.01 -8.17
N ASP A 114 -0.24 21.98 -7.44
CA ASP A 114 -0.73 21.77 -6.08
C ASP A 114 -1.93 20.83 -6.07
N GLN A 115 -2.84 20.94 -7.05
CA GLN A 115 -3.90 19.94 -7.24
C GLN A 115 -3.37 18.55 -7.62
N ARG A 116 -2.29 18.48 -8.41
CA ARG A 116 -1.68 17.19 -8.77
C ARG A 116 -1.09 16.50 -7.53
N LEU A 117 -0.37 17.25 -6.68
CA LEU A 117 0.13 16.73 -5.40
C LEU A 117 -1.02 16.26 -4.51
N LEU A 118 -2.07 17.05 -4.36
CA LEU A 118 -3.22 16.69 -3.55
C LEU A 118 -3.93 15.42 -4.07
N ARG A 119 -4.07 15.28 -5.38
CA ARG A 119 -4.65 14.07 -6.01
C ARG A 119 -3.79 12.84 -5.76
N ASP A 120 -2.47 12.96 -5.82
CA ASP A 120 -1.55 11.85 -5.50
C ASP A 120 -1.73 11.41 -4.05
N LEU A 121 -1.71 12.35 -3.10
CA LEU A 121 -1.91 12.05 -1.69
C LEU A 121 -3.26 11.36 -1.43
N ILE A 122 -4.35 11.83 -2.06
CA ILE A 122 -5.67 11.20 -1.94
C ILE A 122 -5.65 9.80 -2.57
N ALA A 123 -5.03 9.64 -3.74
CA ALA A 123 -4.98 8.36 -4.44
C ALA A 123 -4.24 7.30 -3.61
N PHE A 124 -3.09 7.64 -3.03
CA PHE A 124 -2.31 6.69 -2.25
C PHE A 124 -2.84 6.50 -0.84
N TYR A 125 -3.02 7.55 -0.06
CA TYR A 125 -3.44 7.40 1.34
C TYR A 125 -4.88 6.95 1.49
N VAL A 126 -5.83 7.57 0.75
CA VAL A 126 -7.24 7.27 0.96
C VAL A 126 -7.70 6.07 0.13
N VAL A 127 -7.36 6.02 -1.16
CA VAL A 127 -7.87 4.96 -2.04
C VAL A 127 -7.00 3.71 -1.94
N PHE A 128 -5.69 3.84 -2.04
CA PHE A 128 -4.79 2.69 -2.09
C PHE A 128 -4.60 2.07 -0.70
N GLU A 129 -4.07 2.80 0.27
CA GLU A 129 -3.87 2.31 1.64
C GLU A 129 -5.19 2.22 2.42
N GLY A 130 -6.12 3.17 2.25
CA GLY A 130 -7.38 3.18 2.97
C GLY A 130 -8.44 2.20 2.45
N ILE A 131 -8.61 2.04 1.13
CA ILE A 131 -9.66 1.19 0.57
C ILE A 131 -9.09 -0.15 0.09
N PHE A 132 -8.10 -0.14 -0.80
CA PHE A 132 -7.62 -1.38 -1.41
C PHE A 132 -6.95 -2.31 -0.41
N PHE A 133 -6.15 -1.79 0.51
CA PHE A 133 -5.48 -2.59 1.54
C PHE A 133 -6.48 -3.19 2.52
N TYR A 134 -7.43 -2.41 3.02
CA TYR A 134 -8.41 -2.89 3.98
C TYR A 134 -9.31 -4.00 3.44
N VAL A 135 -9.62 -3.99 2.14
CA VAL A 135 -10.30 -5.12 1.49
C VAL A 135 -9.46 -6.40 1.58
N GLY A 136 -8.17 -6.31 1.30
CA GLY A 136 -7.24 -7.43 1.42
C GLY A 136 -7.08 -7.92 2.86
N PHE A 137 -6.91 -7.00 3.81
CA PHE A 137 -6.80 -7.33 5.25
C PHE A 137 -8.04 -8.07 5.74
N SER A 138 -9.24 -7.62 5.38
CA SER A 138 -10.49 -8.27 5.80
C SER A 138 -10.55 -9.74 5.35
N GLN A 139 -10.03 -10.06 4.17
CA GLN A 139 -9.98 -11.41 3.65
C GLN A 139 -9.06 -12.31 4.47
N ILE A 140 -7.84 -11.86 4.76
CA ILE A 140 -6.85 -12.62 5.53
C ILE A 140 -7.27 -12.76 7.00
N LEU A 141 -7.72 -11.68 7.62
CA LEU A 141 -8.17 -11.70 9.01
C LEU A 141 -9.41 -12.57 9.19
N SER A 142 -10.29 -12.68 8.19
CA SER A 142 -11.43 -13.60 8.22
C SER A 142 -11.02 -15.07 8.29
N MET A 143 -9.86 -15.44 7.71
CA MET A 143 -9.29 -16.78 7.86
C MET A 143 -8.85 -17.04 9.30
N GLY A 144 -8.17 -16.06 9.92
CA GLY A 144 -7.76 -16.14 11.32
C GLY A 144 -8.93 -16.37 12.29
N ARG A 145 -10.05 -15.68 12.07
CA ARG A 145 -11.28 -15.86 12.87
C ARG A 145 -11.89 -17.27 12.75
N ARG A 146 -11.55 -18.02 11.71
CA ARG A 146 -11.95 -19.40 11.50
C ARG A 146 -10.87 -20.41 11.90
N ASN A 147 -9.89 -20.01 12.70
CA ASN A 147 -8.72 -20.80 13.11
C ASN A 147 -7.89 -21.33 11.92
N LYS A 148 -7.88 -20.59 10.81
CA LYS A 148 -7.04 -20.88 9.65
C LYS A 148 -5.97 -19.81 9.52
N MET A 149 -4.74 -20.21 9.21
CA MET A 149 -3.62 -19.27 9.01
C MET A 149 -3.45 -18.28 10.18
N THR A 150 -3.58 -18.74 11.40
CA THR A 150 -3.58 -17.88 12.61
C THR A 150 -2.31 -17.03 12.73
N GLY A 151 -1.13 -17.59 12.44
CA GLY A 151 0.13 -16.84 12.44
C GLY A 151 0.18 -15.77 11.36
N THR A 152 -0.33 -16.06 10.16
CA THR A 152 -0.46 -15.06 9.09
C THR A 152 -1.44 -13.95 9.51
N ALA A 153 -2.58 -14.32 10.07
CA ALA A 153 -3.56 -13.35 10.55
C ALA A 153 -3.00 -12.44 11.65
N GLU A 154 -2.20 -12.99 12.57
CA GLU A 154 -1.49 -12.22 13.60
C GLU A 154 -0.50 -11.22 12.97
N GLN A 155 0.30 -11.68 12.00
CA GLN A 155 1.21 -10.81 11.26
C GLN A 155 0.46 -9.65 10.58
N PHE A 156 -0.67 -9.94 9.94
CA PHE A 156 -1.50 -8.92 9.30
C PHE A 156 -2.19 -7.97 10.27
N GLN A 157 -2.35 -8.32 11.55
CA GLN A 157 -2.81 -7.37 12.57
C GLN A 157 -1.77 -6.28 12.85
N TYR A 158 -0.47 -6.63 12.85
CA TYR A 158 0.59 -5.63 13.00
C TYR A 158 0.66 -4.71 11.78
N ILE A 159 0.60 -5.27 10.57
CA ILE A 159 0.56 -4.47 9.34
C ILE A 159 -0.66 -3.53 9.34
N LEU A 160 -1.86 -4.04 9.63
CA LEU A 160 -3.07 -3.22 9.70
C LEU A 160 -2.95 -2.05 10.70
N ARG A 161 -2.26 -2.25 11.82
CA ARG A 161 -2.00 -1.18 12.78
C ARG A 161 -1.15 -0.08 12.16
N ASP A 162 -0.08 -0.46 11.46
CA ASP A 162 0.81 0.48 10.80
C ASP A 162 0.07 1.23 9.68
N GLU A 163 -0.68 0.53 8.84
CA GLU A 163 -1.53 1.12 7.79
C GLU A 163 -2.60 2.07 8.33
N SER A 164 -3.13 1.79 9.52
CA SER A 164 -4.06 2.72 10.18
C SER A 164 -3.40 4.05 10.56
N MET A 165 -2.13 4.01 10.96
CA MET A 165 -1.35 5.23 11.22
C MET A 165 -1.01 5.96 9.93
N HIS A 166 -0.63 5.24 8.87
CA HIS A 166 -0.35 5.81 7.55
C HIS A 166 -1.57 6.57 7.01
N LEU A 167 -2.73 5.93 7.01
CA LEU A 167 -3.98 6.52 6.55
C LEU A 167 -4.34 7.79 7.34
N ASN A 168 -4.27 7.75 8.67
CA ASN A 168 -4.58 8.91 9.51
C ASN A 168 -3.61 10.07 9.24
N PHE A 169 -2.31 9.79 9.17
CA PHE A 169 -1.31 10.79 8.80
C PHE A 169 -1.61 11.41 7.43
N GLY A 170 -1.92 10.58 6.44
CA GLY A 170 -2.24 11.04 5.09
C GLY A 170 -3.48 11.95 5.07
N ILE A 171 -4.53 11.59 5.81
CA ILE A 171 -5.75 12.40 5.96
C ILE A 171 -5.41 13.75 6.60
N ASP A 172 -4.60 13.76 7.65
CA ASP A 172 -4.21 15.00 8.34
C ASP A 172 -3.39 15.90 7.43
N VAL A 173 -2.42 15.36 6.69
CA VAL A 173 -1.62 16.11 5.69
C VAL A 173 -2.52 16.68 4.59
N ILE A 174 -3.44 15.88 4.04
CA ILE A 174 -4.39 16.33 3.00
C ILE A 174 -5.24 17.49 3.53
N ASN A 175 -5.77 17.36 4.74
CA ASN A 175 -6.59 18.41 5.35
C ASN A 175 -5.78 19.68 5.62
N GLN A 176 -4.54 19.55 6.10
CA GLN A 176 -3.66 20.68 6.34
C GLN A 176 -3.31 21.42 5.06
N ILE A 177 -2.98 20.70 3.97
CA ILE A 177 -2.72 21.30 2.65
C ILE A 177 -3.94 22.09 2.17
N LYS A 178 -5.15 21.54 2.33
CA LYS A 178 -6.40 22.23 1.96
C LYS A 178 -6.66 23.48 2.78
N LEU A 179 -6.35 23.45 4.08
CA LEU A 179 -6.48 24.62 4.96
C LEU A 179 -5.51 25.75 4.58
N GLU A 180 -4.28 25.39 4.21
CA GLU A 180 -3.25 26.35 3.79
C GLU A 180 -3.50 26.89 2.37
N ASN A 181 -4.24 26.15 1.55
CA ASN A 181 -4.51 26.46 0.14
C ASN A 181 -6.01 26.39 -0.16
N PRO A 182 -6.81 27.41 0.28
CA PRO A 182 -8.26 27.39 0.13
C PRO A 182 -8.78 27.37 -1.33
N HIS A 183 -7.89 27.59 -2.29
CA HIS A 183 -8.20 27.53 -3.73
C HIS A 183 -8.20 26.10 -4.29
N LEU A 184 -7.71 25.12 -3.51
CA LEU A 184 -7.75 23.70 -3.86
C LEU A 184 -9.05 23.05 -3.40
#